data_bb1b839986eec3e1aac2a977fac7c89d
#
_entry.id   bb1b839986eec3e1aac2a977fac7c89d
#
_cell.length_a   1.000
_cell.length_b   1.000
_cell.length_c   1.000
_cell.angle_alpha   90.00
_cell.angle_beta   90.00
_cell.angle_gamma   90.00
#
_symmetry.space_group_name_H-M   'P 1'
#
loop_
_entity.id
_entity.type
_entity.pdbx_description
1 polymer ?
#
loop_
_entity_poly.entity_id
_entity_poly.type
_entity_poly.pdbx_seq_one_letter_code
_entity_poly.pdbx_strand_id
1 'polypeptide(L)' 'MAKLEQIQRLLYIAEQLKSKPNGITYEETKKFLEKKFEEKGFELKFSEKTFNRDRNLIAEILGLESKYQKTLGTFALNN' A
#
# COMPACT_ATOMS: atom_id res chain seq x y z
N MET A 1 5.43 14.38 -13.16
CA MET A 1 4.09 14.84 -12.77
C MET A 1 3.45 13.84 -11.83
N ALA A 2 3.02 14.32 -10.68
CA ALA A 2 2.35 13.45 -9.74
C ALA A 2 1.06 12.96 -10.36
N LYS A 3 0.90 11.67 -10.38
CA LYS A 3 -0.29 11.07 -10.97
C LYS A 3 -1.36 10.94 -9.91
N LEU A 4 -2.58 11.23 -10.28
CA LEU A 4 -3.71 11.05 -9.37
C LEU A 4 -3.78 9.60 -8.91
N GLU A 5 -3.52 8.66 -9.81
CA GLU A 5 -3.49 7.24 -9.47
C GLU A 5 -2.44 6.93 -8.41
N GLN A 6 -1.27 7.55 -8.50
CA GLN A 6 -0.22 7.33 -7.51
C GLN A 6 -0.64 7.84 -6.14
N ILE A 7 -1.20 9.04 -6.10
CA ILE A 7 -1.66 9.61 -4.84
C ILE A 7 -2.75 8.74 -4.22
N GLN A 8 -3.71 8.31 -5.01
CA GLN A 8 -4.79 7.44 -4.52
C GLN A 8 -4.24 6.11 -4.03
N ARG A 9 -3.27 5.56 -4.75
CA ARG A 9 -2.65 4.30 -4.34
C ARG A 9 -1.98 4.44 -2.97
N LEU A 10 -1.23 5.53 -2.78
CA LEU A 10 -0.57 5.77 -1.50
C LEU A 10 -1.57 5.88 -0.36
N LEU A 11 -2.66 6.60 -0.59
CA LEU A 11 -3.69 6.78 0.43
C LEU A 11 -4.37 5.46 0.77
N TYR A 12 -4.68 4.64 -0.23
CA TYR A 12 -5.31 3.33 0.01
C TYR A 12 -4.39 2.40 0.77
N ILE A 13 -3.10 2.38 0.41
CA ILE A 13 -2.14 1.53 1.11
C ILE A 13 -1.99 1.98 2.55
N ALA A 14 -1.89 3.30 2.78
CA ALA A 14 -1.78 3.83 4.13
C ALA A 14 -3.00 3.47 4.97
N GLU A 15 -4.20 3.54 4.37
CA GLU A 15 -5.43 3.16 5.05
C GLU A 15 -5.41 1.69 5.44
N GLN A 16 -4.95 0.82 4.53
CA GLN A 16 -4.83 -0.60 4.82
C GLN A 16 -3.85 -0.85 5.96
N LEU A 17 -2.72 -0.17 5.96
CA LEU A 17 -1.74 -0.32 7.03
C LEU A 17 -2.32 0.07 8.38
N LYS A 18 -3.09 1.15 8.41
CA LYS A 18 -3.70 1.63 9.66
C LYS A 18 -4.79 0.70 10.16
N SER A 19 -5.57 0.13 9.25
CA SER A 19 -6.75 -0.65 9.63
C SER A 19 -6.42 -2.12 9.92
N LYS A 20 -5.24 -2.59 9.54
CA LYS A 20 -4.86 -3.99 9.72
C LYS A 20 -3.64 -4.10 10.63
N PRO A 21 -3.85 -4.26 11.93
CA PRO A 21 -2.72 -4.33 12.88
C PRO A 21 -1.78 -5.49 12.62
N ASN A 22 -2.26 -6.57 12.04
CA ASN A 22 -1.41 -7.71 11.69
C ASN A 22 -0.66 -7.50 10.37
N GLY A 23 -0.93 -6.41 9.69
CA GLY A 23 -0.20 -6.04 8.50
C GLY A 23 -0.88 -6.45 7.21
N ILE A 24 -0.22 -6.15 6.11
CA ILE A 24 -0.72 -6.40 4.77
C ILE A 24 0.33 -7.13 3.94
N THR A 25 -0.13 -7.86 2.93
CA THR A 25 0.77 -8.48 1.96
C THR A 25 0.63 -7.77 0.63
N TYR A 26 1.62 -7.96 -0.24
CA TYR A 26 1.55 -7.43 -1.59
C TYR A 26 0.30 -7.94 -2.32
N GLU A 27 0.02 -9.23 -2.19
CA GLU A 27 -1.10 -9.83 -2.91
C GLU A 27 -2.44 -9.30 -2.45
N GLU A 28 -2.61 -9.18 -1.14
CA GLU A 28 -3.85 -8.60 -0.58
C GLU A 28 -4.00 -7.15 -1.01
N THR A 29 -2.92 -6.39 -0.96
CA THR A 29 -2.93 -5.00 -1.34
C THR A 29 -3.26 -4.86 -2.82
N LYS A 30 -2.69 -5.71 -3.66
CA LYS A 30 -2.95 -5.69 -5.08
C LYS A 30 -4.43 -5.91 -5.37
N LYS A 31 -5.04 -6.91 -4.73
CA LYS A 31 -6.46 -7.20 -4.92
C LYS A 31 -7.33 -6.04 -4.46
N PHE A 32 -6.99 -5.45 -3.34
CA PHE A 32 -7.73 -4.30 -2.82
C PHE A 32 -7.65 -3.13 -3.79
N LEU A 33 -6.46 -2.84 -4.29
CA LEU A 33 -6.25 -1.74 -5.23
C LEU A 33 -6.94 -2.00 -6.56
N GLU A 34 -6.88 -3.23 -7.04
CA GLU A 34 -7.55 -3.59 -8.29
C GLU A 34 -9.03 -3.29 -8.22
N LYS A 35 -9.65 -3.64 -7.11
CA LYS A 35 -11.07 -3.40 -6.92
C LYS A 35 -11.37 -1.90 -6.88
N LYS A 36 -10.59 -1.14 -6.12
CA LYS A 36 -10.80 0.30 -5.99
C LYS A 36 -10.58 1.03 -7.30
N PHE A 37 -9.54 0.65 -8.03
CA PHE A 37 -9.22 1.31 -9.30
C PHE A 37 -10.25 0.94 -10.37
N GLU A 38 -10.74 -0.29 -10.35
CA GLU A 38 -11.78 -0.70 -11.28
C GLU A 38 -13.05 0.12 -11.08
N GLU A 39 -13.44 0.34 -9.82
CA GLU A 39 -14.61 1.15 -9.51
C GLU A 39 -14.49 2.58 -10.03
N LYS A 40 -13.26 3.10 -10.10
CA LYS A 40 -13.00 4.46 -10.55
C LYS A 40 -12.66 4.54 -12.04
N GLY A 41 -12.57 3.39 -12.71
CA GLY A 41 -12.23 3.36 -14.13
C GLY A 41 -10.77 3.64 -14.42
N PHE A 42 -9.90 3.49 -13.43
CA PHE A 42 -8.46 3.67 -13.61
C PHE A 42 -7.78 2.33 -13.89
N GLU A 43 -6.72 2.39 -14.70
CA GLU A 43 -5.87 1.24 -14.90
C GLU A 43 -4.86 1.16 -13.76
N LEU A 44 -4.76 0.01 -13.15
CA LEU A 44 -3.80 -0.20 -12.08
C LEU A 44 -2.52 -0.81 -12.62
N LYS A 45 -1.39 -0.16 -12.35
CA LYS A 45 -0.06 -0.71 -12.63
C LYS A 45 0.64 -0.91 -11.30
N PHE A 46 0.70 -2.14 -10.85
CA PHE A 46 1.19 -2.45 -9.51
C PHE A 46 2.03 -3.71 -9.55
N SER A 47 3.21 -3.63 -8.94
CA SER A 47 4.14 -4.75 -8.83
C SER A 47 4.73 -4.73 -7.42
N GLU A 48 5.47 -5.78 -7.07
CA GLU A 48 6.14 -5.81 -5.77
C GLU A 48 7.12 -4.64 -5.62
N LYS A 49 7.78 -4.28 -6.69
CA LYS A 49 8.69 -3.14 -6.69
C LYS A 49 7.95 -1.85 -6.40
N THR A 50 6.80 -1.68 -7.04
CA THR A 50 5.96 -0.50 -6.81
C THR A 50 5.45 -0.48 -5.37
N PHE A 51 5.04 -1.65 -4.87
CA PHE A 51 4.56 -1.78 -3.50
C PHE A 51 5.64 -1.34 -2.50
N ASN A 52 6.87 -1.81 -2.69
CA ASN A 52 7.96 -1.44 -1.79
C ASN A 52 8.27 0.05 -1.86
N ARG A 53 8.26 0.61 -3.07
CA ARG A 53 8.49 2.04 -3.26
C ARG A 53 7.39 2.86 -2.59
N ASP A 54 6.14 2.43 -2.76
CA ASP A 54 5.01 3.13 -2.15
C ASP A 54 5.08 3.09 -0.64
N ARG A 55 5.47 1.94 -0.05
CA ARG A 55 5.62 1.87 1.40
C ARG A 55 6.68 2.84 1.90
N ASN A 56 7.78 2.96 1.17
CA ASN A 56 8.83 3.90 1.53
C ASN A 56 8.36 5.34 1.42
N LEU A 57 7.58 5.66 0.39
CA LEU A 57 7.02 6.99 0.24
C LEU A 57 6.03 7.32 1.36
N ILE A 58 5.21 6.35 1.73
CA ILE A 58 4.26 6.53 2.83
C ILE A 58 5.01 6.80 4.14
N ALA A 59 6.10 6.09 4.38
CA ALA A 59 6.92 6.33 5.56
C ALA A 59 7.50 7.74 5.55
N GLU A 60 7.97 8.17 4.39
CA GLU A 60 8.62 9.48 4.25
C GLU A 60 7.63 10.62 4.32
N ILE A 61 6.51 10.50 3.63
CA ILE A 61 5.54 11.59 3.51
C ILE A 61 4.59 11.65 4.70
N LEU A 62 4.09 10.48 5.13
CA LEU A 62 3.07 10.41 6.18
C LEU A 62 3.62 9.99 7.53
N GLY A 63 4.89 9.63 7.59
CA GLY A 63 5.48 9.16 8.83
C GLY A 63 5.01 7.79 9.27
N LEU A 64 4.43 7.01 8.36
CA LEU A 64 3.91 5.69 8.66
C LEU A 64 4.88 4.63 8.17
N GLU A 65 5.84 4.27 9.01
CA GLU A 65 6.82 3.26 8.68
C GLU A 65 6.23 1.87 8.83
N SER A 66 6.49 1.01 7.86
CA SER A 66 6.04 -0.38 7.91
C SER A 66 7.25 -1.30 7.94
N LYS A 67 7.10 -2.42 8.64
CA LYS A 67 8.17 -3.37 8.82
C LYS A 67 7.66 -4.77 8.51
N TYR A 68 8.50 -5.56 7.87
CA TYR A 68 8.14 -6.93 7.54
C TYR A 68 8.15 -7.81 8.78
N GLN A 69 7.07 -8.55 8.99
CA GLN A 69 6.95 -9.49 10.10
C GLN A 69 7.05 -10.91 9.56
N LYS A 70 8.17 -11.54 9.82
CA LYS A 70 8.45 -12.88 9.31
C LYS A 70 7.41 -13.90 9.77
N THR A 71 6.97 -13.76 11.01
CA THR A 71 6.00 -14.71 11.59
C THR A 71 4.69 -14.73 10.82
N LEU A 72 4.24 -13.54 10.40
CA LEU A 72 2.96 -13.41 9.70
C LEU A 72 3.13 -13.27 8.19
N GLY A 73 4.33 -13.01 7.73
CA GLY A 73 4.59 -12.78 6.32
C GLY A 73 3.94 -11.51 5.79
N THR A 74 3.79 -10.51 6.65
CA THR A 74 3.11 -9.26 6.30
C THR A 74 3.97 -8.05 6.63
N PHE A 75 3.60 -6.91 6.05
CA PHE A 75 4.17 -5.61 6.41
C PHE A 75 3.19 -4.89 7.31
N ALA A 76 3.61 -4.54 8.52
CA ALA A 76 2.75 -3.86 9.48
C ALA A 76 3.41 -2.57 9.94
N LEU A 77 2.59 -1.64 10.42
CA LEU A 77 3.12 -0.38 10.93
C LEU A 77 4.04 -0.62 12.12
N ASN A 78 5.14 0.07 12.13
CA ASN A 78 6.12 -0.01 13.20
C ASN A 78 5.79 1.09 14.21
N ASN A 79 5.15 0.69 15.31
CA ASN A 79 4.81 1.64 16.37
C ASN A 79 5.83 1.62 17.47
#